data_eafee8c52984621b172f94ed22a9e608
#
_entry.id   eafee8c52984621b172f94ed22a9e608
#
_cell.length_a   1.000
_cell.length_b   1.000
_cell.length_c   1.000
_cell.angle_alpha   90.00
_cell.angle_beta   90.00
_cell.angle_gamma   90.00
#
_symmetry.space_group_name_H-M   'P 1'
#
loop_
_entity.id
_entity.type
_entity.pdbx_description
1 polymer ?
#
loop_
_entity_poly.entity_id
_entity_poly.type
_entity_poly.pdbx_seq_one_letter_code
_entity_poly.pdbx_strand_id
1 'polypeptide(L)'
;FLDGWDPDTGNRLWRRFTIPAPGEPGSETWPTGSDAWMYGGGPTWRSGSYDPELDLVYWGTGNAEPYDPKPRGALDSLFTSSVLALRPKTGELVCHFQYTPNDVYDVDGTDEHVLADIQIDGQDRKVMIQANKNGFLYVLDRTNCSIIAAHPYVRVNWASHINLDSGRPVLTDLYNNFLAGEEVSIWPSRGSNAVPIAFNPNTGLVYTTTWHVPRIQKLSFQDQRVIGTNSTGVVNRFPEVNPGDLLGHFLAIEPLTGQKKWEIPLIDFPSSAGMLATAGGLIFTGKLTGEFIALDDETGETVWQFKTGSSINSTAITYTHNGTQYVSVASGLGGGLANRYAAGKVPTGGPVWTFALIQD
;
A
#
# COMPACT_ATOMS: atom_id res chain seq x y z
N PHE A 1 -8.39 -11.50 10.42
CA PHE A 1 -8.78 -10.92 11.73
C PHE A 1 -7.64 -10.12 12.35
N LEU A 2 -7.99 -9.27 13.33
CA LEU A 2 -7.08 -8.56 14.22
C LEU A 2 -7.34 -9.02 15.65
N ASP A 3 -6.30 -9.13 16.46
CA ASP A 3 -6.36 -9.48 17.86
C ASP A 3 -5.71 -8.40 18.72
N GLY A 4 -6.36 -8.04 19.81
CA GLY A 4 -5.75 -7.29 20.90
C GLY A 4 -5.31 -8.25 22.01
N TRP A 5 -4.08 -8.07 22.48
CA TRP A 5 -3.49 -8.89 23.51
C TRP A 5 -3.06 -8.03 24.72
N ASP A 6 -3.25 -8.53 25.90
CA ASP A 6 -2.72 -7.94 27.12
C ASP A 6 -1.21 -8.22 27.18
N PRO A 7 -0.35 -7.19 27.20
CA PRO A 7 1.10 -7.38 27.16
C PRO A 7 1.68 -8.00 28.46
N ASP A 8 0.99 -7.84 29.59
CA ASP A 8 1.45 -8.34 30.87
C ASP A 8 1.10 -9.81 31.08
N THR A 9 -0.07 -10.24 30.63
CA THR A 9 -0.61 -11.59 30.85
C THR A 9 -0.56 -12.49 29.62
N GLY A 10 -0.40 -11.93 28.43
CA GLY A 10 -0.50 -12.65 27.15
C GLY A 10 -1.91 -13.14 26.82
N ASN A 11 -2.94 -12.68 27.55
CA ASN A 11 -4.31 -13.04 27.28
C ASN A 11 -4.87 -12.22 26.10
N ARG A 12 -5.63 -12.88 25.22
CA ARG A 12 -6.34 -12.17 24.18
C ARG A 12 -7.52 -11.41 24.78
N LEU A 13 -7.53 -10.08 24.58
CA LEU A 13 -8.59 -9.20 25.04
C LEU A 13 -9.80 -9.25 24.10
N TRP A 14 -9.51 -9.21 22.79
CA TRP A 14 -10.55 -9.22 21.76
C TRP A 14 -10.03 -9.83 20.47
N ARG A 15 -10.96 -10.26 19.59
CA ARG A 15 -10.74 -10.61 18.18
C ARG A 15 -11.81 -9.92 17.34
N ARG A 16 -11.37 -9.28 16.27
CA ARG A 16 -12.23 -8.70 15.24
C ARG A 16 -11.94 -9.35 13.88
N PHE A 17 -12.94 -10.01 13.34
CA PHE A 17 -12.88 -10.46 11.95
C PHE A 17 -13.06 -9.26 11.01
N THR A 18 -12.34 -9.27 9.89
CA THR A 18 -12.39 -8.22 8.86
C THR A 18 -13.60 -8.39 7.95
N ILE A 19 -14.11 -9.61 7.84
CA ILE A 19 -15.35 -9.90 7.13
C ILE A 19 -16.46 -10.14 8.18
N PRO A 20 -17.56 -9.37 8.13
CA PRO A 20 -18.62 -9.49 9.09
C PRO A 20 -19.44 -10.76 8.89
N ALA A 21 -19.82 -11.41 9.98
CA ALA A 21 -20.78 -12.51 9.96
C ALA A 21 -22.21 -11.99 9.67
N PRO A 22 -23.12 -12.83 9.17
CA PRO A 22 -24.51 -12.43 8.94
C PRO A 22 -25.15 -11.77 10.16
N GLY A 23 -25.73 -10.59 9.98
CA GLY A 23 -26.34 -9.77 11.04
C GLY A 23 -25.40 -8.78 11.71
N GLU A 24 -24.09 -8.84 11.46
CA GLU A 24 -23.15 -7.81 11.89
C GLU A 24 -23.16 -6.60 10.92
N PRO A 25 -22.83 -5.39 11.38
CA PRO A 25 -22.70 -4.21 10.50
C PRO A 25 -21.73 -4.46 9.35
N GLY A 26 -22.16 -4.17 8.11
CA GLY A 26 -21.42 -4.44 6.88
C GLY A 26 -21.79 -5.77 6.20
N SER A 27 -22.47 -6.70 6.89
CA SER A 27 -22.88 -7.99 6.31
C SER A 27 -23.89 -7.86 5.17
N GLU A 28 -24.61 -6.76 5.08
CA GLU A 28 -25.50 -6.42 3.95
C GLU A 28 -24.77 -6.25 2.61
N THR A 29 -23.46 -6.08 2.65
CA THR A 29 -22.58 -6.00 1.47
C THR A 29 -22.08 -7.36 0.99
N TRP A 30 -22.62 -8.44 1.54
CA TRP A 30 -22.40 -9.84 1.18
C TRP A 30 -23.72 -10.51 0.80
N PRO A 31 -23.70 -11.51 -0.12
CA PRO A 31 -24.95 -12.13 -0.56
C PRO A 31 -25.64 -12.88 0.57
N THR A 32 -26.92 -12.60 0.75
CA THR A 32 -27.76 -13.25 1.75
C THR A 32 -27.90 -14.75 1.48
N GLY A 33 -27.75 -15.57 2.52
CA GLY A 33 -27.90 -17.03 2.42
C GLY A 33 -26.70 -17.74 1.75
N SER A 34 -25.63 -17.00 1.45
CA SER A 34 -24.37 -17.53 0.92
C SER A 34 -23.33 -17.69 2.04
N ASP A 35 -22.39 -18.61 1.85
CA ASP A 35 -21.21 -18.78 2.70
C ASP A 35 -19.99 -17.96 2.20
N ALA A 36 -20.16 -17.12 1.17
CA ALA A 36 -19.09 -16.34 0.55
C ALA A 36 -18.30 -15.49 1.55
N TRP A 37 -18.97 -14.95 2.57
CA TRP A 37 -18.35 -14.17 3.65
C TRP A 37 -17.31 -14.97 4.46
N MET A 38 -17.43 -16.30 4.56
CA MET A 38 -16.48 -17.16 5.29
C MET A 38 -15.12 -17.25 4.58
N TYR A 39 -15.08 -16.96 3.29
CA TYR A 39 -13.90 -17.10 2.42
C TYR A 39 -13.54 -15.80 1.70
N GLY A 40 -14.15 -14.70 2.12
CA GLY A 40 -14.22 -13.44 1.38
C GLY A 40 -12.93 -12.64 1.26
N GLY A 41 -11.82 -13.11 1.80
CA GLY A 41 -10.54 -12.39 1.78
C GLY A 41 -10.40 -11.41 2.94
N GLY A 42 -9.98 -10.17 2.67
CA GLY A 42 -9.76 -9.12 3.69
C GLY A 42 -8.64 -9.42 4.68
N PRO A 43 -7.49 -10.03 4.27
CA PRO A 43 -6.42 -10.34 5.20
C PRO A 43 -5.73 -9.08 5.72
N THR A 44 -5.11 -9.18 6.90
CA THR A 44 -4.43 -8.08 7.60
C THR A 44 -2.92 -8.35 7.69
N TRP A 45 -2.28 -8.51 6.53
CA TRP A 45 -0.90 -9.00 6.44
C TRP A 45 0.18 -7.92 6.59
N ARG A 46 -0.22 -6.65 6.75
CA ARG A 46 0.68 -5.52 7.05
C ARG A 46 0.40 -4.97 8.44
N SER A 47 1.33 -4.16 8.96
CA SER A 47 1.16 -3.43 10.21
C SER A 47 0.21 -2.25 10.06
N GLY A 48 -0.42 -1.85 11.17
CA GLY A 48 -1.22 -0.64 11.26
C GLY A 48 -0.45 0.54 11.84
N SER A 49 -1.08 1.71 11.85
CA SER A 49 -0.56 2.93 12.46
C SER A 49 -1.40 3.30 13.69
N TYR A 50 -0.75 3.74 14.76
CA TYR A 50 -1.40 4.14 16.01
C TYR A 50 -1.36 5.65 16.22
N ASP A 51 -2.50 6.24 16.51
CA ASP A 51 -2.65 7.63 16.91
C ASP A 51 -2.87 7.71 18.44
N PRO A 52 -1.88 8.16 19.21
CA PRO A 52 -2.00 8.25 20.67
C PRO A 52 -2.93 9.37 21.12
N GLU A 53 -3.19 10.39 20.29
CA GLU A 53 -4.06 11.50 20.64
C GLU A 53 -5.53 11.11 20.53
N LEU A 54 -5.89 10.38 19.47
CA LEU A 54 -7.25 9.89 19.25
C LEU A 54 -7.50 8.53 19.92
N ASP A 55 -6.46 7.84 20.41
CA ASP A 55 -6.47 6.45 20.88
C ASP A 55 -7.10 5.52 19.83
N LEU A 56 -6.60 5.59 18.60
CA LEU A 56 -7.07 4.81 17.46
C LEU A 56 -5.93 4.09 16.76
N VAL A 57 -6.19 2.85 16.37
CA VAL A 57 -5.33 2.09 15.46
C VAL A 57 -5.99 2.06 14.07
N TYR A 58 -5.26 2.47 13.04
CA TYR A 58 -5.69 2.37 11.65
C TYR A 58 -5.06 1.15 11.01
N TRP A 59 -5.88 0.20 10.59
CA TRP A 59 -5.40 -1.05 10.03
C TRP A 59 -5.99 -1.31 8.66
N GLY A 60 -5.12 -1.55 7.68
CA GLY A 60 -5.52 -1.87 6.32
C GLY A 60 -5.93 -3.33 6.16
N THR A 61 -6.90 -3.57 5.28
CA THR A 61 -7.37 -4.90 4.91
C THR A 61 -7.08 -5.21 3.44
N GLY A 62 -6.82 -6.46 3.13
CA GLY A 62 -6.51 -6.93 1.79
C GLY A 62 -7.73 -7.07 0.89
N ASN A 63 -7.45 -7.54 -0.31
CA ASN A 63 -8.41 -7.75 -1.38
C ASN A 63 -9.57 -8.68 -1.01
N ALA A 64 -10.65 -8.58 -1.77
CA ALA A 64 -11.74 -9.56 -1.74
C ALA A 64 -11.35 -10.85 -2.46
N GLU A 65 -11.90 -11.97 -2.01
CA GLU A 65 -11.73 -13.30 -2.63
C GLU A 65 -13.08 -13.99 -2.84
N PRO A 66 -13.23 -14.73 -3.97
CA PRO A 66 -12.38 -14.72 -5.16
C PRO A 66 -12.45 -13.37 -5.91
N TYR A 67 -11.52 -13.10 -6.83
CA TYR A 67 -11.57 -11.87 -7.67
C TYR A 67 -12.76 -11.89 -8.62
N ASP A 68 -13.23 -13.10 -9.03
CA ASP A 68 -14.55 -13.22 -9.66
C ASP A 68 -15.63 -12.75 -8.66
N PRO A 69 -16.36 -11.66 -8.95
CA PRO A 69 -17.34 -11.11 -8.03
C PRO A 69 -18.64 -11.91 -7.96
N LYS A 70 -18.88 -12.83 -8.89
CA LYS A 70 -20.13 -13.59 -9.00
C LYS A 70 -20.48 -14.35 -7.71
N PRO A 71 -19.57 -15.11 -7.07
CA PRO A 71 -19.84 -15.76 -5.78
C PRO A 71 -20.11 -14.77 -4.64
N ARG A 72 -19.62 -13.52 -4.75
CA ARG A 72 -19.81 -12.44 -3.79
C ARG A 72 -21.01 -11.54 -4.10
N GLY A 73 -21.84 -11.92 -5.09
CA GLY A 73 -23.04 -11.19 -5.49
C GLY A 73 -22.78 -9.86 -6.16
N ALA A 74 -21.55 -9.56 -6.58
CA ALA A 74 -21.12 -8.26 -7.11
C ALA A 74 -21.42 -7.08 -6.14
N LEU A 75 -21.45 -7.37 -4.84
CA LEU A 75 -21.64 -6.39 -3.77
C LEU A 75 -20.29 -5.86 -3.28
N ASP A 76 -20.30 -4.80 -2.47
CA ASP A 76 -19.08 -4.09 -2.03
C ASP A 76 -18.11 -4.95 -1.22
N SER A 77 -18.59 -5.99 -0.56
CA SER A 77 -17.76 -6.96 0.21
C SER A 77 -16.96 -6.31 1.33
N LEU A 78 -17.63 -5.56 2.23
CA LEU A 78 -17.00 -4.97 3.40
C LEU A 78 -16.47 -6.07 4.36
N PHE A 79 -15.30 -5.89 4.98
CA PHE A 79 -14.41 -4.72 4.92
C PHE A 79 -13.13 -5.09 4.14
N THR A 80 -13.25 -5.57 2.92
CA THR A 80 -12.09 -5.82 2.05
C THR A 80 -11.56 -4.51 1.47
N SER A 81 -10.27 -4.47 1.10
CA SER A 81 -9.61 -3.30 0.47
C SER A 81 -9.91 -1.98 1.19
N SER A 82 -9.85 -1.98 2.52
CA SER A 82 -10.30 -0.90 3.38
C SER A 82 -9.25 -0.50 4.40
N VAL A 83 -9.46 0.65 5.05
CA VAL A 83 -8.86 0.97 6.35
C VAL A 83 -9.94 0.89 7.44
N LEU A 84 -9.58 0.32 8.58
CA LEU A 84 -10.40 0.23 9.78
C LEU A 84 -9.76 1.07 10.87
N ALA A 85 -10.49 2.02 11.46
CA ALA A 85 -10.09 2.74 12.66
C ALA A 85 -10.68 2.04 13.88
N LEU A 86 -9.83 1.46 14.72
CA LEU A 86 -10.24 0.62 15.85
C LEU A 86 -9.77 1.20 17.19
N ARG A 87 -10.59 1.01 18.23
CA ARG A 87 -10.16 1.22 19.61
C ARG A 87 -9.18 0.11 20.02
N PRO A 88 -7.92 0.41 20.40
CA PRO A 88 -6.93 -0.63 20.70
C PRO A 88 -7.30 -1.53 21.88
N LYS A 89 -8.04 -1.00 22.88
CA LYS A 89 -8.45 -1.76 24.06
C LYS A 89 -9.61 -2.71 23.85
N THR A 90 -10.50 -2.42 22.88
CA THR A 90 -11.78 -3.16 22.74
C THR A 90 -11.96 -3.80 21.36
N GLY A 91 -11.19 -3.38 20.33
CA GLY A 91 -11.40 -3.78 18.95
C GLY A 91 -12.66 -3.16 18.31
N GLU A 92 -13.29 -2.18 18.97
CA GLU A 92 -14.45 -1.47 18.44
C GLU A 92 -14.09 -0.70 17.18
N LEU A 93 -14.90 -0.87 16.12
CA LEU A 93 -14.77 -0.12 14.87
C LEU A 93 -15.40 1.27 15.05
N VAL A 94 -14.58 2.30 14.96
CA VAL A 94 -15.03 3.70 15.06
C VAL A 94 -15.46 4.24 13.70
N CYS A 95 -14.64 4.02 12.67
CA CYS A 95 -14.96 4.34 11.29
C CYS A 95 -14.15 3.47 10.33
N HIS A 96 -14.51 3.52 9.05
CA HIS A 96 -13.77 2.85 7.98
C HIS A 96 -13.87 3.64 6.68
N PHE A 97 -12.96 3.34 5.76
CA PHE A 97 -13.04 3.78 4.36
C PHE A 97 -12.66 2.61 3.46
N GLN A 98 -13.45 2.34 2.42
CA GLN A 98 -13.15 1.29 1.46
C GLN A 98 -12.58 1.89 0.18
N TYR A 99 -11.30 1.60 -0.10
CA TYR A 99 -10.57 2.13 -1.26
C TYR A 99 -11.08 1.58 -2.60
N THR A 100 -11.44 0.30 -2.60
CA THR A 100 -11.88 -0.40 -3.82
C THR A 100 -13.06 -1.31 -3.50
N PRO A 101 -14.30 -0.76 -3.50
CA PRO A 101 -15.51 -1.57 -3.35
C PRO A 101 -15.58 -2.66 -4.42
N ASN A 102 -15.99 -3.87 -4.03
CA ASN A 102 -16.07 -5.04 -4.90
C ASN A 102 -14.78 -5.29 -5.71
N ASP A 103 -13.64 -5.25 -5.03
CA ASP A 103 -12.34 -5.45 -5.68
C ASP A 103 -12.29 -6.77 -6.47
N VAL A 104 -12.00 -6.66 -7.76
CA VAL A 104 -11.84 -7.77 -8.72
C VAL A 104 -10.42 -7.86 -9.28
N TYR A 105 -9.53 -6.97 -8.81
CA TYR A 105 -8.20 -6.77 -9.38
C TYR A 105 -7.07 -7.09 -8.42
N ASP A 106 -7.33 -7.54 -7.19
CA ASP A 106 -6.33 -7.74 -6.15
C ASP A 106 -5.60 -6.41 -5.83
N VAL A 107 -6.38 -5.41 -5.42
CA VAL A 107 -5.84 -4.10 -5.03
C VAL A 107 -6.09 -3.85 -3.54
N ASP A 108 -5.17 -4.40 -2.74
CA ASP A 108 -5.21 -4.33 -1.28
C ASP A 108 -5.29 -2.89 -0.74
N GLY A 109 -5.88 -2.75 0.44
CA GLY A 109 -5.82 -1.54 1.27
C GLY A 109 -4.85 -1.66 2.44
N THR A 110 -3.95 -2.65 2.44
CA THR A 110 -3.16 -3.07 3.61
C THR A 110 -1.95 -2.20 3.94
N ASP A 111 -1.54 -1.30 3.05
CA ASP A 111 -0.35 -0.48 3.28
C ASP A 111 -0.53 0.44 4.50
N GLU A 112 0.57 0.72 5.20
CA GLU A 112 0.56 1.57 6.38
C GLU A 112 0.10 2.99 6.03
N HIS A 113 -0.60 3.63 6.96
CA HIS A 113 -1.06 4.99 6.84
C HIS A 113 -0.08 5.94 7.53
N VAL A 114 0.37 6.96 6.83
CA VAL A 114 1.07 8.08 7.45
C VAL A 114 0.03 8.97 8.12
N LEU A 115 0.20 9.18 9.42
CA LEU A 115 -0.63 10.09 10.20
C LEU A 115 0.07 11.45 10.27
N ALA A 116 -0.63 12.50 9.86
CA ALA A 116 -0.09 13.85 9.82
C ALA A 116 -1.13 14.88 10.24
N ASP A 117 -0.67 16.03 10.70
CA ASP A 117 -1.47 17.23 10.85
C ASP A 117 -1.03 18.19 9.75
N ILE A 118 -1.97 18.59 8.88
CA ILE A 118 -1.71 19.46 7.74
C ILE A 118 -2.68 20.62 7.70
N GLN A 119 -2.26 21.72 7.08
CA GLN A 119 -3.12 22.88 6.88
C GLN A 119 -4.01 22.67 5.65
N ILE A 120 -5.33 22.77 5.86
CA ILE A 120 -6.33 22.77 4.79
C ILE A 120 -7.24 23.98 4.99
N ASP A 121 -7.28 24.88 4.03
CA ASP A 121 -8.07 26.13 4.09
C ASP A 121 -7.81 26.95 5.37
N GLY A 122 -6.55 26.96 5.81
CA GLY A 122 -6.10 27.69 7.00
C GLY A 122 -6.48 27.05 8.35
N GLN A 123 -6.92 25.79 8.32
CA GLN A 123 -7.24 25.01 9.52
C GLN A 123 -6.33 23.78 9.64
N ASP A 124 -5.89 23.48 10.86
CA ASP A 124 -5.20 22.22 11.14
C ASP A 124 -6.18 21.05 11.02
N ARG A 125 -5.85 20.10 10.14
CA ARG A 125 -6.64 18.90 9.92
C ARG A 125 -5.80 17.66 10.22
N LYS A 126 -6.38 16.77 10.99
CA LYS A 126 -5.81 15.47 11.30
C LYS A 126 -6.08 14.53 10.13
N VAL A 127 -5.03 14.12 9.43
CA VAL A 127 -5.18 13.28 8.23
C VAL A 127 -4.42 11.97 8.35
N MET A 128 -4.89 10.97 7.61
CA MET A 128 -4.15 9.78 7.27
C MET A 128 -3.95 9.71 5.76
N ILE A 129 -2.74 9.41 5.34
CA ILE A 129 -2.32 9.42 3.94
C ILE A 129 -1.87 8.02 3.54
N GLN A 130 -2.34 7.52 2.40
CA GLN A 130 -1.92 6.24 1.84
C GLN A 130 -1.73 6.33 0.33
N ALA A 131 -0.56 5.92 -0.18
CA ALA A 131 -0.36 5.63 -1.60
C ALA A 131 -0.84 4.20 -1.86
N ASN A 132 -2.11 4.05 -2.23
CA ASN A 132 -2.77 2.75 -2.32
C ASN A 132 -2.32 1.94 -3.55
N LYS A 133 -2.30 0.62 -3.42
CA LYS A 133 -2.00 -0.34 -4.49
C LYS A 133 -2.84 -0.10 -5.75
N ASN A 134 -4.05 0.44 -5.60
CA ASN A 134 -4.97 0.74 -6.71
C ASN A 134 -4.55 1.92 -7.60
N GLY A 135 -3.49 2.65 -7.22
CA GLY A 135 -2.87 3.72 -8.00
C GLY A 135 -3.28 5.13 -7.60
N PHE A 136 -4.13 5.29 -6.60
CA PHE A 136 -4.51 6.60 -6.05
C PHE A 136 -3.80 6.87 -4.72
N LEU A 137 -3.34 8.09 -4.54
CA LEU A 137 -2.91 8.65 -3.26
C LEU A 137 -4.15 9.22 -2.58
N TYR A 138 -4.49 8.69 -1.42
CA TYR A 138 -5.63 9.12 -0.63
C TYR A 138 -5.20 9.97 0.55
N VAL A 139 -5.97 11.01 0.82
CA VAL A 139 -5.94 11.80 2.06
C VAL A 139 -7.31 11.69 2.70
N LEU A 140 -7.37 11.10 3.88
CA LEU A 140 -8.59 10.90 4.64
C LEU A 140 -8.51 11.68 5.97
N ASP A 141 -9.63 12.16 6.45
CA ASP A 141 -9.75 12.69 7.81
C ASP A 141 -9.65 11.52 8.81
N ARG A 142 -8.60 11.50 9.64
CA ARG A 142 -8.37 10.38 10.54
C ARG A 142 -9.30 10.33 11.75
N THR A 143 -10.12 11.38 11.96
CA THR A 143 -11.10 11.40 13.05
C THR A 143 -12.40 10.66 12.72
N ASN A 144 -12.74 10.55 11.42
CA ASN A 144 -14.02 9.99 10.97
C ASN A 144 -13.94 9.18 9.67
N CYS A 145 -12.75 8.96 9.13
CA CYS A 145 -12.44 8.24 7.89
C CYS A 145 -13.03 8.86 6.60
N SER A 146 -13.53 10.10 6.63
CA SER A 146 -14.05 10.75 5.41
C SER A 146 -12.92 11.11 4.45
N ILE A 147 -13.22 11.02 3.14
CA ILE A 147 -12.26 11.39 2.11
C ILE A 147 -12.11 12.90 2.00
N ILE A 148 -10.86 13.37 1.89
CA ILE A 148 -10.50 14.76 1.66
C ILE A 148 -10.00 14.94 0.23
N ALA A 149 -9.07 14.07 -0.20
CA ALA A 149 -8.52 14.11 -1.55
C ALA A 149 -8.14 12.71 -2.02
N ALA A 150 -8.17 12.50 -3.34
CA ALA A 150 -7.65 11.30 -3.99
C ALA A 150 -7.16 11.64 -5.40
N HIS A 151 -5.87 11.39 -5.67
CA HIS A 151 -5.24 11.69 -6.94
C HIS A 151 -4.47 10.49 -7.49
N PRO A 152 -4.52 10.22 -8.80
CA PRO A 152 -3.68 9.18 -9.38
C PRO A 152 -2.21 9.61 -9.29
N TYR A 153 -1.38 8.79 -8.64
CA TYR A 153 0.06 9.05 -8.54
C TYR A 153 0.88 8.21 -9.53
N VAL A 154 0.22 7.21 -10.16
CA VAL A 154 0.74 6.37 -11.25
C VAL A 154 -0.31 6.29 -12.36
N ARG A 155 0.04 5.63 -13.47
CA ARG A 155 -0.94 5.33 -14.51
C ARG A 155 -2.06 4.44 -13.98
N VAL A 156 -3.31 4.88 -14.13
CA VAL A 156 -4.54 4.15 -13.75
C VAL A 156 -5.44 4.03 -14.97
N ASN A 157 -6.06 2.86 -15.18
CA ASN A 157 -7.02 2.66 -16.27
C ASN A 157 -8.31 1.93 -15.85
N TRP A 158 -8.40 1.42 -14.62
CA TRP A 158 -9.57 0.73 -14.09
C TRP A 158 -10.65 1.69 -13.57
N ALA A 159 -10.23 2.90 -13.17
CA ALA A 159 -11.09 4.01 -12.76
C ALA A 159 -10.59 5.30 -13.39
N SER A 160 -11.49 6.24 -13.70
CA SER A 160 -11.13 7.57 -14.19
C SER A 160 -10.73 8.52 -13.06
N HIS A 161 -11.42 8.45 -11.93
CA HIS A 161 -11.17 9.24 -10.73
C HIS A 161 -11.93 8.64 -9.53
N ILE A 162 -11.68 9.18 -8.35
CA ILE A 162 -12.47 8.92 -7.15
C ILE A 162 -13.46 10.07 -6.97
N ASN A 163 -14.74 9.77 -6.92
CA ASN A 163 -15.77 10.75 -6.60
C ASN A 163 -15.68 11.12 -5.12
N LEU A 164 -15.33 12.37 -4.79
CA LEU A 164 -15.08 12.80 -3.41
C LEU A 164 -16.35 12.86 -2.56
N ASP A 165 -17.55 13.05 -3.15
CA ASP A 165 -18.80 13.09 -2.41
C ASP A 165 -19.19 11.70 -1.86
N SER A 166 -18.90 10.66 -2.64
CA SER A 166 -19.24 9.28 -2.28
C SER A 166 -18.05 8.45 -1.78
N GLY A 167 -16.82 8.90 -1.99
CA GLY A 167 -15.60 8.15 -1.76
C GLY A 167 -15.37 7.00 -2.74
N ARG A 168 -16.18 6.87 -3.79
CA ARG A 168 -16.18 5.70 -4.68
C ARG A 168 -15.42 5.95 -5.99
N PRO A 169 -14.74 4.93 -6.53
CA PRO A 169 -14.13 5.02 -7.85
C PRO A 169 -15.20 5.10 -8.94
N VAL A 170 -14.96 5.95 -9.94
CA VAL A 170 -15.74 5.98 -11.20
C VAL A 170 -15.06 5.02 -12.16
N LEU A 171 -15.64 3.82 -12.28
CA LEU A 171 -15.08 2.73 -13.06
C LEU A 171 -15.07 3.04 -14.56
N THR A 172 -14.11 2.47 -15.28
CA THR A 172 -14.06 2.49 -16.75
C THR A 172 -14.69 1.24 -17.32
N ASP A 173 -14.82 1.16 -18.65
CA ASP A 173 -15.34 -0.02 -19.36
C ASP A 173 -14.49 -1.27 -19.13
N LEU A 174 -13.26 -1.12 -18.66
CA LEU A 174 -12.36 -2.23 -18.33
C LEU A 174 -13.00 -3.20 -17.33
N TYR A 175 -13.80 -2.70 -16.37
CA TYR A 175 -14.54 -3.53 -15.41
C TYR A 175 -15.55 -4.44 -16.13
N ASN A 176 -16.37 -3.89 -17.04
CA ASN A 176 -17.37 -4.64 -17.78
C ASN A 176 -16.72 -5.66 -18.73
N ASN A 177 -15.64 -5.28 -19.40
CA ASN A 177 -14.88 -6.17 -20.28
C ASN A 177 -14.30 -7.36 -19.51
N PHE A 178 -13.73 -7.11 -18.32
CA PHE A 178 -13.24 -8.17 -17.44
C PHE A 178 -14.37 -9.12 -17.02
N LEU A 179 -15.53 -8.59 -16.59
CA LEU A 179 -16.70 -9.42 -16.22
C LEU A 179 -17.28 -10.19 -17.40
N ALA A 180 -17.13 -9.71 -18.62
CA ALA A 180 -17.51 -10.44 -19.86
C ALA A 180 -16.53 -11.60 -20.16
N GLY A 181 -15.45 -11.77 -19.39
CA GLY A 181 -14.45 -12.81 -19.58
C GLY A 181 -13.36 -12.44 -20.57
N GLU A 182 -13.25 -11.17 -20.95
CA GLU A 182 -12.16 -10.68 -21.77
C GLU A 182 -10.85 -10.68 -20.99
N GLU A 183 -9.73 -10.86 -21.70
CA GLU A 183 -8.42 -10.62 -21.12
C GLU A 183 -8.17 -9.11 -21.08
N VAL A 184 -7.88 -8.58 -19.90
CA VAL A 184 -7.68 -7.14 -19.68
C VAL A 184 -6.28 -6.84 -19.14
N SER A 185 -5.75 -5.68 -19.53
CA SER A 185 -4.50 -5.14 -19.02
C SER A 185 -4.80 -4.05 -17.99
N ILE A 186 -4.53 -4.33 -16.72
CA ILE A 186 -4.87 -3.45 -15.59
C ILE A 186 -3.65 -2.64 -15.19
N TRP A 187 -3.79 -1.33 -15.11
CA TRP A 187 -2.81 -0.38 -14.61
C TRP A 187 -3.31 0.31 -13.33
N PRO A 188 -2.48 0.38 -12.29
CA PRO A 188 -1.21 -0.35 -12.13
C PRO A 188 -1.46 -1.82 -11.77
N SER A 189 -0.44 -2.66 -11.93
CA SER A 189 -0.45 -3.99 -11.30
C SER A 189 -0.39 -3.89 -9.79
N ARG A 190 0.35 -2.87 -9.34
CA ARG A 190 0.55 -2.46 -7.94
C ARG A 190 1.13 -1.05 -7.94
N GLY A 191 0.47 -0.09 -7.34
CA GLY A 191 0.99 1.28 -7.23
C GLY A 191 2.25 1.33 -6.36
N SER A 192 2.07 1.35 -5.05
CA SER A 192 3.11 1.29 -4.02
C SER A 192 2.81 0.15 -3.04
N ASN A 193 2.57 -1.06 -3.53
CA ASN A 193 2.15 -2.17 -2.66
C ASN A 193 3.29 -2.67 -1.78
N ALA A 194 3.04 -2.74 -0.49
CA ALA A 194 3.96 -3.19 0.56
C ALA A 194 5.26 -2.36 0.63
N VAL A 195 5.23 -1.13 0.16
CA VAL A 195 6.36 -0.20 0.21
C VAL A 195 5.99 0.98 1.10
N PRO A 196 6.60 1.12 2.28
CA PRO A 196 6.33 2.25 3.17
C PRO A 196 6.61 3.59 2.49
N ILE A 197 5.65 4.50 2.58
CA ILE A 197 5.78 5.88 2.14
C ILE A 197 6.34 6.74 3.27
N ALA A 198 6.85 7.92 2.95
CA ALA A 198 7.24 8.92 3.94
C ALA A 198 6.51 10.24 3.69
N PHE A 199 6.35 11.03 4.74
CA PHE A 199 5.87 12.39 4.68
C PHE A 199 6.85 13.30 5.42
N ASN A 200 7.21 14.42 4.81
CA ASN A 200 8.00 15.44 5.50
C ASN A 200 7.11 16.67 5.77
N PRO A 201 6.83 16.99 7.04
CA PRO A 201 6.01 18.13 7.38
C PRO A 201 6.64 19.48 7.00
N ASN A 202 7.96 19.56 6.83
CA ASN A 202 8.64 20.79 6.44
C ASN A 202 8.39 21.14 4.96
N THR A 203 8.30 20.12 4.09
CA THR A 203 8.03 20.32 2.66
C THR A 203 6.54 20.15 2.31
N GLY A 204 5.77 19.46 3.19
CA GLY A 204 4.39 19.06 2.91
C GLY A 204 4.26 17.95 1.88
N LEU A 205 5.36 17.29 1.51
CA LEU A 205 5.40 16.29 0.44
C LEU A 205 5.35 14.86 0.96
N VAL A 206 4.68 14.01 0.19
CA VAL A 206 4.72 12.55 0.32
C VAL A 206 5.75 11.99 -0.64
N TYR A 207 6.56 11.06 -0.16
CA TYR A 207 7.58 10.37 -0.93
C TYR A 207 7.24 8.89 -1.04
N THR A 208 7.28 8.36 -2.25
CA THR A 208 6.93 6.96 -2.49
C THR A 208 7.73 6.34 -3.62
N THR A 209 7.87 5.03 -3.57
CA THR A 209 8.36 4.20 -4.67
C THR A 209 7.18 3.61 -5.41
N THR A 210 7.20 3.64 -6.73
CA THR A 210 6.09 3.18 -7.56
C THR A 210 6.51 2.11 -8.55
N TRP A 211 5.51 1.34 -9.02
CA TRP A 211 5.68 0.37 -10.09
C TRP A 211 4.92 0.81 -11.35
N HIS A 212 5.61 0.80 -12.48
CA HIS A 212 5.06 1.12 -13.80
C HIS A 212 4.95 -0.14 -14.67
N VAL A 213 4.19 -1.12 -14.18
CA VAL A 213 3.98 -2.42 -14.85
C VAL A 213 2.50 -2.77 -14.77
N PRO A 214 1.84 -3.18 -15.87
CA PRO A 214 0.47 -3.65 -15.83
C PRO A 214 0.41 -5.11 -15.34
N ARG A 215 -0.78 -5.52 -14.96
CA ARG A 215 -1.14 -6.93 -14.77
C ARG A 215 -2.15 -7.32 -15.83
N ILE A 216 -1.95 -8.46 -16.45
CA ILE A 216 -2.87 -9.03 -17.43
C ILE A 216 -3.70 -10.08 -16.72
N GLN A 217 -5.02 -9.91 -16.72
CA GLN A 217 -5.96 -10.78 -16.03
C GLN A 217 -7.08 -11.24 -16.94
N LYS A 218 -7.55 -12.47 -16.66
CA LYS A 218 -8.74 -13.04 -17.28
C LYS A 218 -9.47 -13.91 -16.26
N LEU A 219 -10.81 -13.85 -16.22
CA LEU A 219 -11.61 -14.77 -15.42
C LEU A 219 -11.38 -16.22 -15.86
N SER A 220 -11.21 -17.13 -14.90
CA SER A 220 -10.97 -18.56 -15.17
C SER A 220 -12.15 -19.46 -14.81
N PHE A 221 -13.23 -18.90 -14.23
CA PHE A 221 -14.46 -19.60 -13.86
C PHE A 221 -14.22 -20.96 -13.15
N GLN A 222 -13.35 -20.97 -12.16
CA GLN A 222 -13.10 -22.19 -11.36
C GLN A 222 -14.25 -22.40 -10.39
N ASP A 223 -15.01 -23.50 -10.57
CA ASP A 223 -16.19 -23.82 -9.76
C ASP A 223 -15.87 -24.43 -8.38
N GLN A 224 -14.62 -24.79 -8.08
CA GLN A 224 -14.28 -25.49 -6.85
C GLN A 224 -13.31 -24.70 -5.98
N ARG A 225 -13.77 -24.37 -4.78
CA ARG A 225 -12.90 -23.93 -3.70
C ARG A 225 -12.17 -25.12 -3.10
N VAL A 226 -10.86 -24.99 -2.95
CA VAL A 226 -10.04 -25.93 -2.18
C VAL A 226 -9.65 -25.25 -0.88
N ILE A 227 -10.07 -25.80 0.25
CA ILE A 227 -9.73 -25.25 1.58
C ILE A 227 -8.20 -25.21 1.74
N GLY A 228 -7.70 -24.07 2.21
CA GLY A 228 -6.25 -23.86 2.42
C GLY A 228 -5.46 -23.48 1.17
N THR A 229 -6.14 -23.26 0.04
CA THR A 229 -5.51 -22.72 -1.18
C THR A 229 -6.10 -21.35 -1.52
N ASN A 230 -5.29 -20.51 -2.17
CA ASN A 230 -5.75 -19.26 -2.73
C ASN A 230 -6.56 -19.54 -4.01
N SER A 231 -7.87 -19.29 -3.99
CA SER A 231 -8.79 -19.49 -5.13
C SER A 231 -9.20 -18.15 -5.70
N THR A 232 -8.34 -17.56 -6.53
CA THR A 232 -8.57 -16.22 -7.08
C THR A 232 -9.67 -16.16 -8.13
N GLY A 233 -9.96 -17.28 -8.81
CA GLY A 233 -10.91 -17.32 -9.92
C GLY A 233 -10.42 -16.60 -11.18
N VAL A 234 -9.12 -16.32 -11.29
CA VAL A 234 -8.51 -15.62 -12.42
C VAL A 234 -7.18 -16.24 -12.84
N VAL A 235 -6.82 -16.05 -14.10
CA VAL A 235 -5.47 -16.24 -14.61
C VAL A 235 -4.77 -14.90 -14.61
N ASN A 236 -3.61 -14.83 -13.95
CA ASN A 236 -2.76 -13.63 -13.87
C ASN A 236 -1.45 -13.86 -14.60
N ARG A 237 -1.03 -12.86 -15.38
CA ARG A 237 0.33 -12.79 -15.91
C ARG A 237 0.84 -11.35 -15.93
N PHE A 238 2.15 -11.23 -15.95
CA PHE A 238 2.83 -9.95 -16.12
C PHE A 238 3.53 -9.96 -17.48
N PRO A 239 3.63 -8.80 -18.16
CA PRO A 239 4.36 -8.72 -19.42
C PRO A 239 5.84 -9.06 -19.22
N GLU A 240 6.48 -9.47 -20.28
CA GLU A 240 7.95 -9.53 -20.34
C GLU A 240 8.53 -8.13 -20.24
N VAL A 241 9.71 -8.03 -19.66
CA VAL A 241 10.45 -6.78 -19.49
C VAL A 241 11.68 -6.83 -20.40
N ASN A 242 11.85 -5.77 -21.19
CA ASN A 242 12.98 -5.61 -22.09
C ASN A 242 13.99 -4.61 -21.50
N PRO A 243 15.26 -4.70 -21.90
CA PRO A 243 16.23 -3.67 -21.57
C PRO A 243 15.78 -2.28 -22.02
N GLY A 244 15.86 -1.30 -21.13
CA GLY A 244 15.41 0.07 -21.36
C GLY A 244 13.96 0.35 -20.96
N ASP A 245 13.21 -0.66 -20.51
CA ASP A 245 11.83 -0.46 -20.06
C ASP A 245 11.78 0.36 -18.75
N LEU A 246 10.83 1.28 -18.71
CA LEU A 246 10.48 2.03 -17.53
C LEU A 246 9.62 1.14 -16.60
N LEU A 247 10.11 0.83 -15.41
CA LEU A 247 9.49 -0.11 -14.49
C LEU A 247 8.95 0.51 -13.20
N GLY A 248 9.25 1.78 -12.95
CA GLY A 248 8.78 2.50 -11.77
C GLY A 248 9.36 3.89 -11.67
N HIS A 249 9.08 4.53 -10.53
CA HIS A 249 9.64 5.84 -10.20
C HIS A 249 9.87 5.95 -8.70
N PHE A 250 10.81 6.81 -8.30
CA PHE A 250 10.75 7.49 -7.02
C PHE A 250 10.03 8.82 -7.24
N LEU A 251 9.08 9.14 -6.35
CA LEU A 251 8.22 10.31 -6.47
C LEU A 251 8.24 11.16 -5.20
N ALA A 252 8.18 12.49 -5.38
CA ALA A 252 7.65 13.41 -4.37
C ALA A 252 6.36 14.04 -4.91
N ILE A 253 5.31 14.04 -4.09
CA ILE A 253 3.98 14.45 -4.51
C ILE A 253 3.30 15.27 -3.41
N GLU A 254 2.65 16.35 -3.78
CA GLU A 254 1.80 17.15 -2.90
C GLU A 254 0.47 16.41 -2.71
N PRO A 255 0.10 16.01 -1.47
CA PRO A 255 -0.99 15.07 -1.26
C PRO A 255 -2.38 15.61 -1.54
N LEU A 256 -2.63 16.92 -1.40
CA LEU A 256 -3.95 17.52 -1.59
C LEU A 256 -4.27 17.80 -3.06
N THR A 257 -3.28 18.06 -3.89
CA THR A 257 -3.46 18.38 -5.31
C THR A 257 -3.03 17.27 -6.26
N GLY A 258 -2.22 16.31 -5.77
CA GLY A 258 -1.62 15.28 -6.61
C GLY A 258 -0.50 15.79 -7.51
N GLN A 259 -0.04 17.04 -7.31
CA GLN A 259 1.04 17.60 -8.11
C GLN A 259 2.38 16.92 -7.76
N LYS A 260 3.03 16.35 -8.75
CA LYS A 260 4.37 15.80 -8.60
C LYS A 260 5.39 16.95 -8.52
N LYS A 261 6.17 16.99 -7.44
CA LYS A 261 7.28 17.92 -7.28
C LYS A 261 8.48 17.48 -8.08
N TRP A 262 8.81 16.19 -7.99
CA TRP A 262 9.84 15.53 -8.79
C TRP A 262 9.51 14.04 -9.01
N GLU A 263 10.07 13.47 -10.06
CA GLU A 263 9.88 12.08 -10.48
C GLU A 263 11.19 11.54 -11.07
N ILE A 264 11.70 10.47 -10.47
CA ILE A 264 12.97 9.83 -10.91
C ILE A 264 12.62 8.47 -11.51
N PRO A 265 12.86 8.25 -12.81
CA PRO A 265 12.53 7.00 -13.47
C PRO A 265 13.45 5.85 -13.01
N LEU A 266 12.85 4.67 -12.88
CA LEU A 266 13.53 3.41 -12.63
C LEU A 266 13.49 2.55 -13.90
N ILE A 267 14.62 2.52 -14.60
CA ILE A 267 14.80 1.80 -15.85
C ILE A 267 15.40 0.41 -15.56
N ASP A 268 15.00 -0.62 -16.31
CA ASP A 268 15.44 -2.02 -16.22
C ASP A 268 15.08 -2.75 -14.92
N PHE A 269 14.99 -2.05 -13.81
CA PHE A 269 14.67 -2.61 -12.51
C PHE A 269 13.66 -1.73 -11.76
N PRO A 270 12.53 -2.27 -11.29
CA PRO A 270 11.69 -1.56 -10.35
C PRO A 270 12.40 -1.45 -8.99
N SER A 271 11.83 -0.71 -8.04
CA SER A 271 12.26 -0.77 -6.64
C SER A 271 11.11 -1.25 -5.74
N SER A 272 11.46 -1.90 -4.65
CA SER A 272 10.54 -2.25 -3.56
C SER A 272 11.04 -1.70 -2.22
N ALA A 273 12.02 -0.80 -2.25
CA ALA A 273 12.51 -0.12 -1.06
C ALA A 273 11.54 0.98 -0.64
N GLY A 274 11.28 1.08 0.66
CA GLY A 274 10.52 2.17 1.25
C GLY A 274 11.32 3.48 1.29
N MET A 275 10.62 4.56 1.57
CA MET A 275 11.19 5.89 1.75
C MET A 275 11.34 6.20 3.24
N LEU A 276 12.46 6.84 3.61
CA LEU A 276 12.69 7.39 4.94
C LEU A 276 13.01 8.88 4.80
N ALA A 277 12.11 9.74 5.27
CA ALA A 277 12.35 11.18 5.35
C ALA A 277 13.03 11.55 6.67
N THR A 278 13.94 12.50 6.62
CA THR A 278 14.60 13.06 7.81
C THR A 278 14.39 14.57 7.89
N ALA A 279 14.45 15.12 9.10
CA ALA A 279 14.32 16.57 9.34
C ALA A 279 15.45 17.40 8.70
N GLY A 280 16.55 16.76 8.30
CA GLY A 280 17.67 17.39 7.60
C GLY A 280 17.49 17.53 6.08
N GLY A 281 16.29 17.34 5.54
CA GLY A 281 16.02 17.51 4.11
C GLY A 281 16.48 16.33 3.24
N LEU A 282 16.62 15.13 3.81
CA LEU A 282 17.06 13.96 3.06
C LEU A 282 16.01 12.87 3.04
N ILE A 283 15.89 12.23 1.87
CA ILE A 283 15.10 11.01 1.66
C ILE A 283 16.05 9.85 1.40
N PHE A 284 16.04 8.86 2.28
CA PHE A 284 16.79 7.63 2.08
C PHE A 284 15.91 6.55 1.44
N THR A 285 16.46 5.90 0.42
CA THR A 285 15.84 4.76 -0.26
C THR A 285 16.88 3.86 -0.92
N GLY A 286 16.45 2.78 -1.55
CA GLY A 286 17.35 1.84 -2.20
C GLY A 286 16.89 1.39 -3.58
N LYS A 287 17.83 0.83 -4.34
CA LYS A 287 17.57 0.23 -5.66
C LYS A 287 17.77 -1.28 -5.63
N LEU A 288 17.06 -2.00 -6.50
CA LEU A 288 17.29 -3.45 -6.67
C LEU A 288 18.70 -3.78 -7.11
N THR A 289 19.36 -2.85 -7.77
CA THR A 289 20.76 -2.96 -8.18
C THR A 289 21.75 -2.80 -7.03
N GLY A 290 21.27 -2.43 -5.82
CA GLY A 290 22.06 -2.42 -4.57
C GLY A 290 22.64 -1.06 -4.18
N GLU A 291 22.27 0.01 -4.85
CA GLU A 291 22.60 1.36 -4.40
C GLU A 291 21.65 1.77 -3.26
N PHE A 292 22.19 2.10 -2.11
CA PHE A 292 21.55 2.86 -1.06
C PHE A 292 21.84 4.34 -1.30
N ILE A 293 20.79 5.16 -1.40
CA ILE A 293 20.91 6.55 -1.83
C ILE A 293 20.24 7.50 -0.83
N ALA A 294 20.79 8.70 -0.73
CA ALA A 294 20.13 9.85 -0.12
C ALA A 294 19.79 10.85 -1.23
N LEU A 295 18.53 11.23 -1.29
CA LEU A 295 18.01 12.25 -2.20
C LEU A 295 17.76 13.53 -1.41
N ASP A 296 17.97 14.67 -2.04
CA ASP A 296 17.45 15.95 -1.56
C ASP A 296 15.92 15.92 -1.66
N ASP A 297 15.23 16.29 -0.60
CA ASP A 297 13.77 16.13 -0.50
C ASP A 297 12.97 17.10 -1.38
N GLU A 298 13.54 18.27 -1.74
CA GLU A 298 12.89 19.25 -2.60
C GLU A 298 13.14 19.01 -4.09
N THR A 299 14.34 18.53 -4.47
CA THR A 299 14.75 18.42 -5.86
C THR A 299 14.79 17.01 -6.41
N GLY A 300 14.91 16.00 -5.54
CA GLY A 300 15.13 14.60 -5.93
C GLY A 300 16.56 14.30 -6.39
N GLU A 301 17.49 15.26 -6.33
CA GLU A 301 18.88 15.02 -6.68
C GLU A 301 19.53 14.02 -5.72
N THR A 302 20.33 13.09 -6.26
CA THR A 302 21.09 12.16 -5.43
C THR A 302 22.31 12.88 -4.86
N VAL A 303 22.27 13.16 -3.55
CA VAL A 303 23.35 13.87 -2.84
C VAL A 303 24.39 12.92 -2.22
N TRP A 304 24.02 11.65 -2.02
CA TRP A 304 24.91 10.61 -1.53
C TRP A 304 24.46 9.22 -1.99
N GLN A 305 25.42 8.31 -2.17
CA GLN A 305 25.14 6.91 -2.48
C GLN A 305 26.22 5.96 -1.96
N PHE A 306 25.79 4.73 -1.66
CA PHE A 306 26.65 3.63 -1.27
C PHE A 306 26.21 2.32 -1.91
N LYS A 307 27.16 1.54 -2.45
CA LYS A 307 26.91 0.24 -3.07
C LYS A 307 27.00 -0.87 -2.02
N THR A 308 25.87 -1.50 -1.70
CA THR A 308 25.79 -2.50 -0.63
C THR A 308 26.20 -3.92 -1.06
N GLY A 309 26.34 -4.15 -2.36
CA GLY A 309 26.69 -5.46 -2.92
C GLY A 309 25.53 -6.42 -3.15
N SER A 310 24.32 -6.10 -2.68
CA SER A 310 23.07 -6.83 -2.96
C SER A 310 21.90 -5.87 -3.06
N SER A 311 20.74 -6.36 -3.51
CA SER A 311 19.51 -5.55 -3.64
C SER A 311 19.08 -4.89 -2.33
N ILE A 312 18.38 -3.78 -2.43
CA ILE A 312 17.70 -3.17 -1.29
C ILE A 312 16.20 -3.21 -1.55
N ASN A 313 15.49 -3.97 -0.71
CA ASN A 313 14.03 -4.13 -0.71
C ASN A 313 13.42 -3.74 0.64
N SER A 314 14.25 -3.32 1.58
CA SER A 314 13.84 -2.89 2.91
C SER A 314 13.67 -1.38 2.95
N THR A 315 12.97 -0.90 3.97
CA THR A 315 12.98 0.51 4.35
C THR A 315 14.14 0.75 5.30
N ALA A 316 14.84 1.87 5.13
CA ALA A 316 15.83 2.32 6.09
C ALA A 316 15.17 2.81 7.39
N ILE A 317 15.89 2.72 8.49
CA ILE A 317 15.50 3.33 9.77
C ILE A 317 16.57 4.34 10.20
N THR A 318 16.15 5.35 10.95
CA THR A 318 17.09 6.28 11.62
C THR A 318 16.86 6.30 13.11
N TYR A 319 17.95 6.44 13.87
CA TYR A 319 17.92 6.51 15.31
C TYR A 319 19.13 7.27 15.83
N THR A 320 19.05 7.77 17.07
CA THR A 320 20.15 8.45 17.75
C THR A 320 20.68 7.57 18.87
N HIS A 321 21.99 7.41 18.95
CA HIS A 321 22.68 6.75 20.05
C HIS A 321 23.86 7.58 20.49
N ASN A 322 23.93 7.91 21.79
CA ASN A 322 24.96 8.77 22.38
C ASN A 322 25.21 10.09 21.62
N GLY A 323 24.12 10.75 21.17
CA GLY A 323 24.19 12.02 20.45
C GLY A 323 24.54 11.90 18.95
N THR A 324 24.90 10.72 18.46
CA THR A 324 25.19 10.46 17.04
C THR A 324 23.96 9.89 16.34
N GLN A 325 23.60 10.46 15.19
CA GLN A 325 22.55 9.93 14.34
C GLN A 325 23.09 8.80 13.47
N TYR A 326 22.33 7.72 13.39
CA TYR A 326 22.59 6.56 12.54
C TYR A 326 21.44 6.35 11.54
N VAL A 327 21.79 5.82 10.37
CA VAL A 327 20.84 5.31 9.39
C VAL A 327 21.21 3.86 9.08
N SER A 328 20.25 2.94 9.22
CA SER A 328 20.48 1.51 8.97
C SER A 328 19.54 0.99 7.91
N VAL A 329 20.04 0.08 7.06
CA VAL A 329 19.27 -0.58 6.00
C VAL A 329 19.70 -2.04 5.84
N ALA A 330 18.74 -2.93 5.63
CA ALA A 330 19.03 -4.31 5.27
C ALA A 330 19.21 -4.41 3.75
N SER A 331 20.25 -5.13 3.32
CA SER A 331 20.53 -5.38 1.90
C SER A 331 20.43 -6.88 1.62
N GLY A 332 19.63 -7.27 0.66
CA GLY A 332 19.41 -8.65 0.26
C GLY A 332 18.35 -8.75 -0.83
N LEU A 333 18.51 -9.73 -1.72
CA LEU A 333 17.49 -10.03 -2.72
C LEU A 333 16.43 -10.92 -2.08
N GLY A 334 15.20 -10.41 -1.95
CA GLY A 334 14.07 -11.13 -1.38
C GLY A 334 12.73 -10.67 -1.95
N GLY A 335 11.66 -11.45 -1.66
CA GLY A 335 10.32 -11.18 -2.14
C GLY A 335 10.06 -11.62 -3.59
N GLY A 336 8.81 -12.05 -3.85
CA GLY A 336 8.46 -12.68 -5.12
C GLY A 336 8.66 -11.81 -6.35
N LEU A 337 8.39 -10.51 -6.25
CA LEU A 337 8.50 -9.61 -7.40
C LEU A 337 9.91 -9.09 -7.61
N ALA A 338 10.65 -8.78 -6.54
CA ALA A 338 12.07 -8.45 -6.68
C ALA A 338 12.83 -9.60 -7.33
N ASN A 339 12.57 -10.84 -6.90
CA ASN A 339 13.14 -12.03 -7.53
C ASN A 339 12.78 -12.14 -9.02
N ARG A 340 11.57 -11.82 -9.43
CA ARG A 340 11.16 -11.88 -10.84
C ARG A 340 12.05 -11.04 -11.75
N TYR A 341 12.46 -9.85 -11.30
CA TYR A 341 13.21 -8.89 -12.11
C TYR A 341 14.72 -8.97 -11.90
N ALA A 342 15.18 -9.34 -10.71
CA ALA A 342 16.59 -9.23 -10.32
C ALA A 342 17.27 -10.59 -10.05
N ALA A 343 16.55 -11.72 -9.96
CA ALA A 343 17.16 -13.03 -9.74
C ALA A 343 18.15 -13.37 -10.85
N GLY A 344 19.37 -13.79 -10.47
CA GLY A 344 20.45 -14.08 -11.39
C GLY A 344 21.15 -12.86 -12.00
N LYS A 345 20.62 -11.65 -11.78
CA LYS A 345 21.20 -10.39 -12.27
C LYS A 345 21.88 -9.59 -11.16
N VAL A 346 21.47 -9.81 -9.91
CA VAL A 346 22.00 -9.13 -8.72
C VAL A 346 22.44 -10.20 -7.72
N PRO A 347 23.59 -10.01 -7.03
CA PRO A 347 24.04 -10.93 -6.00
C PRO A 347 23.02 -11.09 -4.88
N THR A 348 22.85 -12.31 -4.37
CA THR A 348 22.13 -12.58 -3.14
C THR A 348 23.01 -12.22 -1.96
N GLY A 349 22.50 -11.53 -0.98
CA GLY A 349 23.23 -11.17 0.24
C GLY A 349 22.25 -10.93 1.38
N GLY A 350 22.75 -10.63 2.56
CA GLY A 350 21.91 -10.40 3.74
C GLY A 350 22.53 -9.49 4.80
N PRO A 351 23.48 -8.55 4.48
CA PRO A 351 24.05 -7.68 5.48
C PRO A 351 23.05 -6.60 5.91
N VAL A 352 23.21 -6.14 7.14
CA VAL A 352 22.67 -4.88 7.62
C VAL A 352 23.81 -3.85 7.59
N TRP A 353 23.58 -2.77 6.89
CA TRP A 353 24.50 -1.63 6.81
C TRP A 353 24.04 -0.54 7.77
N THR A 354 24.98 0.02 8.51
CA THR A 354 24.71 1.14 9.41
C THR A 354 25.72 2.25 9.11
N PHE A 355 25.20 3.43 8.90
CA PHE A 355 25.96 4.64 8.59
C PHE A 355 25.78 5.65 9.73
N ALA A 356 26.84 6.36 10.05
CA ALA A 356 26.81 7.47 10.99
C ALA A 356 27.16 8.76 10.28
N LEU A 357 26.51 9.85 10.66
CA LEU A 357 26.96 11.18 10.25
C LEU A 357 28.22 11.51 11.06
N ILE A 358 29.35 11.65 10.37
CA ILE A 358 30.60 12.10 10.98
C ILE A 358 30.49 13.63 11.12
N GLN A 359 30.58 14.12 12.36
CA GLN A 359 30.75 15.54 12.62
C GLN A 359 32.26 15.81 12.64
N ASP A 360 32.70 16.71 11.75
CA ASP A 360 34.10 17.19 11.70
C ASP A 360 34.46 18.03 12.97
#